data_729c5b71ee1a0a0b67a361e369e57659
#
_entry.id   729c5b71ee1a0a0b67a361e369e57659
#
_cell.length_a   1.000
_cell.length_b   1.000
_cell.length_c   1.000
_cell.angle_alpha   90.00
_cell.angle_beta   90.00
_cell.angle_gamma   90.00
#
_symmetry.space_group_name_H-M   'P 1'
#
loop_
_entity.id
_entity.type
_entity.pdbx_description
1 polymer ?
#
loop_
_entity_poly.entity_id
_entity_poly.type
_entity_poly.pdbx_seq_one_letter_code
_entity_poly.pdbx_strand_id
1 'polypeptide(L)'
;MRRLQVTQWACAIGFLGLTGCAAYETSPPGSLYDRLGGKAAITAVIDEFVAKVAADNRINGRFATTDIPTLKRHLVDQVCAASGGSCVYTGRDMKTTHAGMRLTNADFNALVQNLVAALDKFKVGEREKQELLALLSPMRKDIVEVP
;
A
#
# COMPACT_ATOMS: atom_id res chain seq x y z
N MET A 1 -70.92 -7.25 -43.12
CA MET A 1 -71.11 -6.03 -42.31
C MET A 1 -69.80 -5.70 -41.68
N ARG A 2 -69.18 -4.81 -42.27
CA ARG A 2 -68.59 -3.54 -41.86
C ARG A 2 -68.28 -3.43 -40.36
N ARG A 3 -66.98 -3.22 -40.03
CA ARG A 3 -66.51 -2.05 -39.29
C ARG A 3 -65.05 -2.24 -38.97
N LEU A 4 -64.31 -1.39 -39.41
CA LEU A 4 -63.78 -0.06 -39.10
C LEU A 4 -62.52 -0.16 -38.19
N GLN A 5 -61.46 0.16 -38.85
CA GLN A 5 -60.17 0.48 -38.32
C GLN A 5 -60.21 1.75 -37.46
N VAL A 6 -59.50 1.77 -36.36
CA VAL A 6 -59.03 2.99 -35.70
C VAL A 6 -57.57 2.89 -35.44
N THR A 7 -56.82 3.60 -36.22
CA THR A 7 -55.41 3.90 -36.05
C THR A 7 -55.26 4.86 -34.89
N GLN A 8 -54.48 4.46 -33.88
CA GLN A 8 -53.96 5.41 -32.92
C GLN A 8 -52.43 5.43 -32.98
N TRP A 9 -51.93 6.54 -33.39
CA TRP A 9 -50.56 6.94 -33.33
C TRP A 9 -50.23 7.35 -31.88
N ALA A 10 -49.28 6.70 -31.23
CA ALA A 10 -48.72 7.17 -29.98
C ALA A 10 -47.24 7.41 -30.19
N CYS A 11 -46.86 8.65 -30.09
CA CYS A 11 -45.48 9.12 -30.06
C CYS A 11 -44.71 8.49 -28.87
N ALA A 12 -43.70 7.69 -29.16
CA ALA A 12 -42.74 7.26 -28.18
C ALA A 12 -41.60 8.29 -28.10
N ILE A 13 -41.65 9.13 -27.09
CA ILE A 13 -40.53 10.01 -26.72
C ILE A 13 -39.48 9.12 -26.04
N GLY A 14 -38.37 8.88 -26.76
CA GLY A 14 -37.24 8.15 -26.23
C GLY A 14 -36.49 8.96 -25.18
N PHE A 15 -36.58 8.56 -23.93
CA PHE A 15 -35.67 9.00 -22.87
C PHE A 15 -34.38 8.14 -22.96
N LEU A 16 -33.30 8.70 -23.54
CA LEU A 16 -31.97 8.15 -23.38
C LEU A 16 -31.53 8.43 -21.95
N GLY A 17 -31.79 7.49 -21.05
CA GLY A 17 -31.17 7.44 -19.75
C GLY A 17 -29.72 6.96 -19.88
N LEU A 18 -28.75 7.88 -19.79
CA LEU A 18 -27.36 7.53 -19.52
C LEU A 18 -27.28 6.97 -18.11
N THR A 19 -27.46 5.66 -17.95
CA THR A 19 -27.07 4.96 -16.74
C THR A 19 -25.55 4.87 -16.74
N GLY A 20 -24.89 5.86 -16.13
CA GLY A 20 -23.50 5.77 -15.76
C GLY A 20 -23.34 4.64 -14.74
N CYS A 21 -22.84 3.49 -15.18
CA CYS A 21 -22.34 2.46 -14.29
C CYS A 21 -21.12 3.04 -13.56
N ALA A 22 -21.34 3.61 -12.38
CA ALA A 22 -20.27 3.77 -11.41
C ALA A 22 -19.81 2.36 -11.07
N ALA A 23 -18.62 1.98 -11.56
CA ALA A 23 -17.97 0.74 -11.15
C ALA A 23 -17.71 0.86 -9.66
N TYR A 24 -18.52 0.20 -8.85
CA TYR A 24 -18.24 -0.04 -7.44
C TYR A 24 -17.02 -0.96 -7.41
N GLU A 25 -15.85 -0.40 -7.15
CA GLU A 25 -14.67 -1.20 -6.82
C GLU A 25 -14.89 -1.85 -5.45
N THR A 26 -15.48 -3.03 -5.46
CA THR A 26 -15.58 -3.85 -4.25
C THR A 26 -14.17 -4.25 -3.82
N SER A 27 -13.83 -3.93 -2.58
CA SER A 27 -12.59 -4.43 -1.98
C SER A 27 -12.54 -5.95 -2.10
N PRO A 28 -11.42 -6.56 -2.52
CA PRO A 28 -11.28 -8.01 -2.48
C PRO A 28 -11.57 -8.53 -1.08
N PRO A 29 -12.17 -9.73 -0.94
CA PRO A 29 -12.35 -10.36 0.35
C PRO A 29 -10.98 -10.63 1.02
N GLY A 30 -10.93 -10.49 2.33
CA GLY A 30 -9.72 -10.67 3.13
C GLY A 30 -9.03 -9.37 3.54
N SER A 31 -8.20 -9.44 4.58
CA SER A 31 -7.35 -8.34 5.01
C SER A 31 -6.29 -8.00 3.96
N LEU A 32 -5.67 -6.82 4.06
CA LEU A 32 -4.50 -6.53 3.21
C LEU A 32 -3.39 -7.56 3.45
N TYR A 33 -3.22 -8.02 4.69
CA TYR A 33 -2.27 -9.08 5.04
C TYR A 33 -2.49 -10.36 4.22
N ASP A 34 -3.74 -10.80 4.07
CA ASP A 34 -4.08 -12.00 3.27
C ASP A 34 -3.79 -11.77 1.80
N ARG A 35 -4.14 -10.60 1.28
CA ARG A 35 -3.90 -10.22 -0.13
C ARG A 35 -2.42 -10.03 -0.46
N LEU A 36 -1.60 -9.65 0.52
CA LEU A 36 -0.14 -9.60 0.40
C LEU A 36 0.51 -11.00 0.41
N GLY A 37 -0.26 -12.06 0.71
CA GLY A 37 0.24 -13.43 0.78
C GLY A 37 0.72 -13.87 2.16
N GLY A 38 0.34 -13.14 3.20
CA GLY A 38 0.63 -13.49 4.59
C GLY A 38 2.10 -13.25 5.00
N LYS A 39 2.47 -13.76 6.18
CA LYS A 39 3.77 -13.45 6.80
C LYS A 39 4.97 -13.91 5.94
N ALA A 40 4.87 -15.04 5.25
CA ALA A 40 5.96 -15.56 4.43
C ALA A 40 6.27 -14.63 3.23
N ALA A 41 5.23 -14.15 2.53
CA ALA A 41 5.38 -13.23 1.42
C ALA A 41 5.90 -11.86 1.89
N ILE A 42 5.37 -11.34 3.01
CA ILE A 42 5.86 -10.10 3.65
C ILE A 42 7.34 -10.24 4.01
N THR A 43 7.76 -11.38 4.56
CA THR A 43 9.17 -11.62 4.89
C THR A 43 10.06 -11.55 3.64
N ALA A 44 9.65 -12.19 2.54
CA ALA A 44 10.41 -12.14 1.29
C ALA A 44 10.53 -10.71 0.73
N VAL A 45 9.45 -9.93 0.79
CA VAL A 45 9.46 -8.51 0.39
C VAL A 45 10.41 -7.70 1.28
N ILE A 46 10.37 -7.89 2.60
CA ILE A 46 11.25 -7.18 3.54
C ILE A 46 12.72 -7.55 3.35
N ASP A 47 13.03 -8.81 3.07
CA ASP A 47 14.38 -9.24 2.75
C ASP A 47 14.94 -8.54 1.52
N GLU A 48 14.16 -8.47 0.45
CA GLU A 48 14.53 -7.75 -0.76
C GLU A 48 14.63 -6.24 -0.53
N PHE A 49 13.68 -5.66 0.19
CA PHE A 49 13.68 -4.25 0.55
C PHE A 49 14.97 -3.86 1.28
N VAL A 50 15.37 -4.62 2.31
CA VAL A 50 16.60 -4.35 3.06
C VAL A 50 17.84 -4.53 2.17
N ALA A 51 17.85 -5.51 1.26
CA ALA A 51 18.92 -5.66 0.28
C ALA A 51 19.04 -4.45 -0.66
N LYS A 52 17.91 -3.90 -1.13
CA LYS A 52 17.89 -2.67 -1.94
C LYS A 52 18.39 -1.46 -1.16
N VAL A 53 17.95 -1.29 0.10
CA VAL A 53 18.43 -0.22 0.98
C VAL A 53 19.95 -0.30 1.18
N ALA A 54 20.48 -1.49 1.39
CA ALA A 54 21.93 -1.71 1.54
C ALA A 54 22.73 -1.32 0.28
N ALA A 55 22.13 -1.46 -0.90
CA ALA A 55 22.74 -1.09 -2.18
C ALA A 55 22.52 0.39 -2.56
N ASP A 56 21.66 1.12 -1.87
CA ASP A 56 21.31 2.50 -2.19
C ASP A 56 22.22 3.50 -1.46
N ASN A 57 23.20 4.03 -2.17
CA ASN A 57 24.19 4.97 -1.62
C ASN A 57 23.60 6.27 -1.03
N ARG A 58 22.34 6.59 -1.35
CA ARG A 58 21.65 7.76 -0.79
C ARG A 58 21.36 7.60 0.71
N ILE A 59 21.09 6.36 1.16
CA ILE A 59 20.58 6.11 2.50
C ILE A 59 21.27 4.95 3.24
N ASN A 60 22.08 4.10 2.58
CA ASN A 60 22.69 2.94 3.21
C ASN A 60 23.56 3.30 4.44
N GLY A 61 24.22 4.45 4.42
CA GLY A 61 25.00 4.94 5.55
C GLY A 61 24.19 5.15 6.84
N ARG A 62 22.88 5.35 6.73
CA ARG A 62 21.97 5.46 7.90
C ARG A 62 21.82 4.15 8.66
N PHE A 63 22.16 3.03 8.03
CA PHE A 63 22.02 1.67 8.57
C PHE A 63 23.35 1.02 8.95
N ALA A 64 24.46 1.76 8.89
CA ALA A 64 25.81 1.22 9.07
C ALA A 64 26.03 0.49 10.42
N THR A 65 25.32 0.91 11.46
CA THR A 65 25.41 0.31 12.82
C THR A 65 24.15 -0.46 13.22
N THR A 66 23.23 -0.69 12.27
CA THR A 66 21.94 -1.32 12.55
C THR A 66 22.09 -2.84 12.64
N ASP A 67 21.49 -3.45 13.66
CA ASP A 67 21.28 -4.90 13.72
C ASP A 67 20.22 -5.29 12.66
N ILE A 68 20.71 -5.73 11.51
CA ILE A 68 19.86 -6.05 10.35
C ILE A 68 18.87 -7.20 10.63
N PRO A 69 19.23 -8.31 11.29
CA PRO A 69 18.27 -9.33 11.69
C PRO A 69 17.12 -8.80 12.55
N THR A 70 17.42 -7.97 13.54
CA THR A 70 16.40 -7.35 14.39
C THR A 70 15.54 -6.34 13.61
N LEU A 71 16.14 -5.52 12.74
CA LEU A 71 15.42 -4.61 11.86
C LEU A 71 14.40 -5.36 10.98
N LYS A 72 14.84 -6.42 10.28
CA LYS A 72 13.97 -7.23 9.43
C LYS A 72 12.78 -7.80 10.20
N ARG A 73 13.02 -8.37 11.36
CA ARG A 73 11.96 -8.91 12.23
C ARG A 73 10.93 -7.84 12.59
N HIS A 74 11.38 -6.66 13.03
CA HIS A 74 10.47 -5.56 13.37
C HIS A 74 9.70 -5.05 12.16
N LEU A 75 10.31 -4.93 10.98
CA LEU A 75 9.63 -4.52 9.75
C LEU A 75 8.57 -5.55 9.33
N VAL A 76 8.86 -6.84 9.41
CA VAL A 76 7.87 -7.90 9.13
C VAL A 76 6.69 -7.81 10.09
N ASP A 77 6.94 -7.70 11.40
CA ASP A 77 5.89 -7.62 12.41
C ASP A 77 5.08 -6.33 12.27
N GLN A 78 5.72 -5.20 11.92
CA GLN A 78 5.05 -3.93 11.68
C GLN A 78 4.11 -3.99 10.47
N VAL A 79 4.59 -4.48 9.32
CA VAL A 79 3.77 -4.62 8.11
C VAL A 79 2.64 -5.61 8.34
N CYS A 80 2.93 -6.76 8.97
CA CYS A 80 1.92 -7.75 9.31
C CYS A 80 0.80 -7.16 10.18
N ALA A 81 1.16 -6.50 11.29
CA ALA A 81 0.18 -5.88 12.19
C ALA A 81 -0.61 -4.76 11.49
N ALA A 82 0.06 -3.87 10.76
CA ALA A 82 -0.57 -2.75 10.07
C ALA A 82 -1.52 -3.20 8.96
N SER A 83 -1.26 -4.32 8.31
CA SER A 83 -2.08 -4.86 7.22
C SER A 83 -3.23 -5.78 7.68
N GLY A 84 -3.42 -5.97 8.99
CA GLY A 84 -4.51 -6.75 9.57
C GLY A 84 -4.14 -8.23 9.83
N GLY A 85 -2.85 -8.56 9.89
CA GLY A 85 -2.38 -9.86 10.38
C GLY A 85 -2.37 -9.93 11.92
N SER A 86 -2.21 -11.14 12.46
CA SER A 86 -2.21 -11.40 13.91
C SER A 86 -0.87 -11.13 14.61
N CYS A 87 0.09 -10.50 13.93
CA CYS A 87 1.39 -10.17 14.51
C CYS A 87 1.28 -9.04 15.54
N VAL A 88 2.18 -9.02 16.50
CA VAL A 88 2.32 -7.94 17.46
C VAL A 88 3.63 -7.22 17.18
N TYR A 89 3.55 -5.92 16.89
CA TYR A 89 4.75 -5.10 16.77
C TYR A 89 5.34 -4.82 18.16
N THR A 90 6.54 -5.30 18.39
CA THR A 90 7.25 -5.16 19.68
C THR A 90 8.41 -4.17 19.61
N GLY A 91 8.59 -3.49 18.48
CA GLY A 91 9.59 -2.45 18.32
C GLY A 91 9.21 -1.15 19.05
N ARG A 92 10.18 -0.22 19.10
CA ARG A 92 9.92 1.14 19.61
C ARG A 92 9.04 1.90 18.60
N ASP A 93 8.32 2.94 19.06
CA ASP A 93 7.61 3.85 18.18
C ASP A 93 8.57 4.58 17.23
N MET A 94 8.02 5.10 16.13
CA MET A 94 8.83 5.70 15.06
C MET A 94 9.58 6.95 15.53
N LYS A 95 8.94 7.80 16.35
CA LYS A 95 9.56 9.01 16.86
C LYS A 95 10.77 8.71 17.74
N THR A 96 10.61 7.80 18.68
CA THR A 96 11.71 7.38 19.57
C THR A 96 12.83 6.68 18.81
N THR A 97 12.48 5.86 17.81
CA THR A 97 13.46 5.11 17.01
C THR A 97 14.35 6.02 16.17
N HIS A 98 13.80 7.12 15.65
CA HIS A 98 14.49 7.97 14.68
C HIS A 98 14.98 9.31 15.28
N ALA A 99 14.72 9.53 16.58
CA ALA A 99 15.11 10.76 17.26
C ALA A 99 16.63 11.03 17.17
N GLY A 100 17.01 12.25 16.73
CA GLY A 100 18.38 12.68 16.57
C GLY A 100 19.09 12.19 15.31
N MET A 101 18.43 11.37 14.46
CA MET A 101 19.04 10.89 13.21
C MET A 101 19.07 11.95 12.11
N ARG A 102 18.37 13.07 12.28
CA ARG A 102 18.27 14.18 11.32
C ARG A 102 17.86 13.72 9.92
N LEU A 103 16.91 12.79 9.86
CA LEU A 103 16.41 12.26 8.60
C LEU A 103 15.64 13.35 7.83
N THR A 104 15.88 13.41 6.52
CA THR A 104 15.25 14.35 5.61
C THR A 104 14.08 13.74 4.85
N ASN A 105 13.29 14.59 4.20
CA ASN A 105 12.29 14.13 3.22
C ASN A 105 12.92 13.30 2.08
N ALA A 106 14.14 13.65 1.66
CA ALA A 106 14.87 12.90 0.63
C ALA A 106 15.23 11.49 1.10
N ASP A 107 15.71 11.33 2.35
CA ASP A 107 15.99 10.01 2.95
C ASP A 107 14.71 9.15 2.99
N PHE A 108 13.60 9.72 3.46
CA PHE A 108 12.33 9.02 3.52
C PHE A 108 11.82 8.60 2.13
N ASN A 109 11.91 9.49 1.14
CA ASN A 109 11.49 9.19 -0.22
C ASN A 109 12.35 8.10 -0.86
N ALA A 110 13.67 8.10 -0.63
CA ALA A 110 14.56 7.04 -1.09
C ALA A 110 14.18 5.69 -0.48
N LEU A 111 13.86 5.67 0.82
CA LEU A 111 13.39 4.47 1.51
C LEU A 111 12.09 3.92 0.89
N VAL A 112 11.10 4.79 0.65
CA VAL A 112 9.83 4.39 0.01
C VAL A 112 10.05 3.86 -1.41
N GLN A 113 10.94 4.47 -2.20
CA GLN A 113 11.29 3.98 -3.53
C GLN A 113 11.86 2.55 -3.49
N ASN A 114 12.73 2.25 -2.53
CA ASN A 114 13.27 0.91 -2.34
C ASN A 114 12.19 -0.10 -1.95
N LEU A 115 11.22 0.29 -1.11
CA LEU A 115 10.07 -0.55 -0.76
C LEU A 115 9.20 -0.83 -1.99
N VAL A 116 8.85 0.20 -2.77
CA VAL A 116 8.07 0.03 -4.02
C VAL A 116 8.79 -0.92 -4.98
N ALA A 117 10.09 -0.74 -5.18
CA ALA A 117 10.87 -1.61 -6.05
C ALA A 117 10.96 -3.07 -5.55
N ALA A 118 10.90 -3.29 -4.22
CA ALA A 118 10.81 -4.64 -3.66
C ALA A 118 9.43 -5.26 -3.92
N LEU A 119 8.35 -4.50 -3.71
CA LEU A 119 6.97 -4.93 -3.98
C LEU A 119 6.78 -5.28 -5.47
N ASP A 120 7.34 -4.47 -6.38
CA ASP A 120 7.31 -4.70 -7.84
C ASP A 120 8.03 -5.99 -8.23
N LYS A 121 9.18 -6.28 -7.62
CA LYS A 121 9.92 -7.53 -7.86
C LYS A 121 9.06 -8.77 -7.56
N PHE A 122 8.25 -8.71 -6.52
CA PHE A 122 7.33 -9.79 -6.14
C PHE A 122 5.96 -9.68 -6.83
N LYS A 123 5.79 -8.75 -7.77
CA LYS A 123 4.55 -8.54 -8.56
C LYS A 123 3.33 -8.31 -7.66
N VAL A 124 3.52 -7.61 -6.54
CA VAL A 124 2.40 -7.18 -5.69
C VAL A 124 1.50 -6.25 -6.49
N GLY A 125 0.18 -6.47 -6.42
CA GLY A 125 -0.81 -5.70 -7.16
C GLY A 125 -0.75 -4.20 -6.82
N GLU A 126 -1.06 -3.35 -7.79
CA GLU A 126 -1.00 -1.89 -7.61
C GLU A 126 -1.87 -1.41 -6.44
N ARG A 127 -3.04 -2.01 -6.28
CA ARG A 127 -3.95 -1.71 -5.20
C ARG A 127 -3.34 -2.04 -3.83
N GLU A 128 -2.78 -3.24 -3.66
CA GLU A 128 -2.14 -3.67 -2.41
C GLU A 128 -0.93 -2.79 -2.07
N LYS A 129 -0.15 -2.38 -3.08
CA LYS A 129 0.94 -1.42 -2.91
C LYS A 129 0.43 -0.08 -2.39
N GLN A 130 -0.60 0.48 -3.01
CA GLN A 130 -1.18 1.75 -2.60
C GLN A 130 -1.78 1.69 -1.19
N GLU A 131 -2.51 0.63 -0.85
CA GLU A 131 -3.05 0.42 0.49
C GLU A 131 -1.93 0.33 1.54
N LEU A 132 -0.86 -0.44 1.26
CA LEU A 132 0.29 -0.54 2.16
C LEU A 132 0.99 0.80 2.35
N LEU A 133 1.25 1.53 1.27
CA LEU A 133 1.88 2.85 1.34
C LEU A 133 1.01 3.86 2.09
N ALA A 134 -0.31 3.79 1.95
CA ALA A 134 -1.24 4.64 2.70
C ALA A 134 -1.19 4.35 4.21
N LEU A 135 -1.00 3.09 4.63
CA LEU A 135 -0.82 2.72 6.04
C LEU A 135 0.51 3.22 6.62
N LEU A 136 1.57 3.26 5.81
CA LEU A 136 2.92 3.62 6.27
C LEU A 136 3.21 5.13 6.16
N SER A 137 2.57 5.83 5.22
CA SER A 137 2.85 7.25 4.96
C SER A 137 2.66 8.19 6.15
N PRO A 138 1.68 7.98 7.07
CA PRO A 138 1.53 8.82 8.26
C PRO A 138 2.74 8.80 9.20
N MET A 139 3.60 7.76 9.12
CA MET A 139 4.80 7.65 9.94
C MET A 139 5.88 8.69 9.57
N ARG A 140 5.78 9.29 8.37
CA ARG A 140 6.72 10.34 7.91
C ARG A 140 6.91 11.44 8.94
N LYS A 141 5.84 11.92 9.56
CA LYS A 141 5.86 13.00 10.54
C LYS A 141 6.68 12.68 11.81
N ASP A 142 6.79 11.39 12.12
CA ASP A 142 7.52 10.89 13.30
C ASP A 142 8.96 10.47 12.96
N ILE A 143 9.29 10.36 11.67
CA ILE A 143 10.58 9.91 11.14
C ILE A 143 11.42 11.07 10.62
N VAL A 144 10.81 12.01 9.88
CA VAL A 144 11.51 13.14 9.27
C VAL A 144 11.66 14.25 10.28
N GLU A 145 12.93 14.59 10.60
CA GLU A 145 13.28 15.69 11.51
C GLU A 145 13.68 16.95 10.77
N VAL A 146 14.17 16.83 9.53
CA VAL A 146 14.58 17.93 8.67
C VAL A 146 13.71 17.92 7.42
N PRO A 147 12.74 18.83 7.31
CA PRO A 147 11.81 18.90 6.19
C PRO A 147 12.48 19.21 4.83
#